data_31c5f1702d356bb5b7345f97f43962aa
#
_entry.id   31c5f1702d356bb5b7345f97f43962aa
#
_cell.length_a   1.000
_cell.length_b   1.000
_cell.length_c   1.000
_cell.angle_alpha   90.00
_cell.angle_beta   90.00
_cell.angle_gamma   90.00
#
_symmetry.space_group_name_H-M   'P 1'
#
loop_
_entity.id
_entity.type
_entity.pdbx_description
1 polymer ?
#
loop_
_entity_poly.entity_id
_entity_poly.type
_entity_poly.pdbx_seq_one_letter_code
_entity_poly.pdbx_strand_id
1 'polypeptide(L)'
;MKQKVVVVTGASSGFGKGAARRFAKAGTRLVLAARRENLLHELADECNATGGRAIAVPTDVSKIREVQALAQKAVNEFGRIDIWVNDAGVGALGMFDQVPLADHIQVIETNLLGTIYGSYFALTEFRARESGVLINIASALGKIPAPYYASYAASKYGVVGLGAAIRQELRENKITGIHVCTVMPMAMDTPFFDHAANYTGHETAPIPPLYDPQRVVNMIVELAIDPIDEVIVGAAGKVASVAHQFAPGAIESFMARQTQKSQIERAPVAPFFAGALHEPIAAGAEVRGGRRSE
;
A
#
# COMPACT_ATOMS: atom_id res chain seq x y z
N MET A 1 -6.54 21.48 0.39
CA MET A 1 -7.14 20.17 0.07
C MET A 1 -8.56 20.24 -0.42
N LYS A 2 -9.36 21.24 0.05
CA LYS A 2 -10.78 21.36 -0.32
C LYS A 2 -10.99 21.27 -1.85
N GLN A 3 -11.96 20.45 -2.28
CA GLN A 3 -12.32 20.19 -3.69
C GLN A 3 -11.26 19.43 -4.53
N LYS A 4 -10.11 19.05 -4.00
CA LYS A 4 -9.18 18.16 -4.70
C LYS A 4 -9.80 16.77 -4.92
N VAL A 5 -9.57 16.18 -6.07
CA VAL A 5 -10.03 14.82 -6.41
C VAL A 5 -8.94 13.83 -6.08
N VAL A 6 -9.27 12.88 -5.20
CA VAL A 6 -8.34 11.87 -4.68
C VAL A 6 -8.86 10.48 -5.03
N VAL A 7 -8.06 9.70 -5.73
CA VAL A 7 -8.30 8.27 -5.95
C VAL A 7 -7.50 7.49 -4.92
N VAL A 8 -8.14 6.54 -4.23
CA VAL A 8 -7.48 5.67 -3.24
C VAL A 8 -7.79 4.22 -3.56
N THR A 9 -6.77 3.45 -3.95
CA THR A 9 -6.88 1.99 -4.07
C THR A 9 -6.64 1.32 -2.72
N GLY A 10 -7.16 0.11 -2.49
CA GLY A 10 -7.07 -0.55 -1.18
C GLY A 10 -7.92 0.12 -0.08
N ALA A 11 -8.92 0.91 -0.45
CA ALA A 11 -9.68 1.75 0.47
C ALA A 11 -10.54 1.00 1.50
N SER A 12 -10.75 -0.32 1.34
CA SER A 12 -11.67 -1.08 2.21
C SER A 12 -11.13 -1.40 3.62
N SER A 13 -9.84 -1.14 3.90
CA SER A 13 -9.20 -1.36 5.21
C SER A 13 -7.86 -0.62 5.34
N GLY A 14 -7.19 -0.76 6.47
CA GLY A 14 -5.81 -0.32 6.68
C GLY A 14 -5.58 1.17 6.36
N PHE A 15 -4.47 1.45 5.69
CA PHE A 15 -4.07 2.82 5.38
C PHE A 15 -5.04 3.51 4.43
N GLY A 16 -5.54 2.80 3.39
CA GLY A 16 -6.48 3.35 2.43
C GLY A 16 -7.77 3.85 3.07
N LYS A 17 -8.38 3.03 3.97
CA LYS A 17 -9.56 3.44 4.75
C LYS A 17 -9.27 4.65 5.64
N GLY A 18 -8.14 4.62 6.36
CA GLY A 18 -7.73 5.73 7.22
C GLY A 18 -7.47 7.02 6.45
N ALA A 19 -6.79 6.93 5.30
CA ALA A 19 -6.51 8.07 4.44
C ALA A 19 -7.80 8.66 3.85
N ALA A 20 -8.72 7.82 3.36
CA ALA A 20 -10.02 8.24 2.84
C ALA A 20 -10.80 9.07 3.88
N ARG A 21 -10.89 8.59 5.12
CA ARG A 21 -11.51 9.31 6.24
C ARG A 21 -10.88 10.69 6.50
N ARG A 22 -9.55 10.76 6.45
CA ARG A 22 -8.81 12.02 6.65
C ARG A 22 -9.01 13.00 5.48
N PHE A 23 -8.97 12.51 4.25
CA PHE A 23 -9.26 13.32 3.07
C PHE A 23 -10.71 13.84 3.07
N ALA A 24 -11.69 13.01 3.45
CA ALA A 24 -13.10 13.44 3.58
C ALA A 24 -13.25 14.63 4.53
N LYS A 25 -12.64 14.54 5.74
CA LYS A 25 -12.63 15.66 6.72
C LYS A 25 -11.98 16.93 6.18
N ALA A 26 -11.09 16.82 5.19
CA ALA A 26 -10.48 17.97 4.52
C ALA A 26 -11.33 18.53 3.35
N GLY A 27 -12.55 18.01 3.11
CA GLY A 27 -13.50 18.45 2.10
C GLY A 27 -13.09 18.07 0.67
N THR A 28 -12.41 16.92 0.49
CA THR A 28 -12.00 16.43 -0.83
C THR A 28 -13.13 15.67 -1.52
N ARG A 29 -12.96 15.43 -2.83
CA ARG A 29 -13.76 14.50 -3.63
C ARG A 29 -13.00 13.19 -3.72
N LEU A 30 -13.63 12.07 -3.39
CA LEU A 30 -12.99 10.78 -3.22
C LEU A 30 -13.51 9.75 -4.21
N VAL A 31 -12.61 8.99 -4.79
CA VAL A 31 -12.91 7.77 -5.54
C VAL A 31 -12.26 6.62 -4.80
N LEU A 32 -13.08 5.80 -4.16
CA LEU A 32 -12.64 4.71 -3.28
C LEU A 32 -12.67 3.41 -4.04
N ALA A 33 -11.53 2.72 -4.12
CA ALA A 33 -11.37 1.51 -4.90
C ALA A 33 -10.84 0.35 -4.07
N ALA A 34 -11.51 -0.79 -4.13
CA ALA A 34 -11.10 -2.09 -3.59
C ALA A 34 -12.03 -3.18 -4.14
N ARG A 35 -11.73 -4.46 -3.85
CA ARG A 35 -12.57 -5.60 -4.26
C ARG A 35 -13.83 -5.77 -3.41
N ARG A 36 -13.83 -5.31 -2.13
CA ARG A 36 -14.94 -5.46 -1.17
C ARG A 36 -15.96 -4.34 -1.33
N GLU A 37 -16.93 -4.55 -2.23
CA GLU A 37 -17.90 -3.55 -2.65
C GLU A 37 -18.72 -2.99 -1.47
N ASN A 38 -19.28 -3.85 -0.60
CA ASN A 38 -20.09 -3.40 0.54
C ASN A 38 -19.31 -2.45 1.45
N LEU A 39 -18.05 -2.78 1.78
CA LEU A 39 -17.22 -1.93 2.63
C LEU A 39 -16.83 -0.61 1.95
N LEU A 40 -16.75 -0.57 0.62
CA LEU A 40 -16.55 0.68 -0.11
C LEU A 40 -17.77 1.59 -0.04
N HIS A 41 -18.97 1.05 -0.18
CA HIS A 41 -20.21 1.83 -0.06
C HIS A 41 -20.36 2.38 1.36
N GLU A 42 -20.17 1.56 2.40
CA GLU A 42 -20.18 2.02 3.80
C GLU A 42 -19.18 3.16 4.03
N LEU A 43 -17.95 3.01 3.52
CA LEU A 43 -16.91 4.05 3.65
C LEU A 43 -17.27 5.32 2.86
N ALA A 44 -17.87 5.18 1.68
CA ALA A 44 -18.31 6.33 0.88
C ALA A 44 -19.40 7.12 1.62
N ASP A 45 -20.38 6.43 2.21
CA ASP A 45 -21.43 7.06 3.02
C ASP A 45 -20.85 7.76 4.25
N GLU A 46 -19.92 7.13 4.96
CA GLU A 46 -19.19 7.75 6.07
C GLU A 46 -18.43 9.01 5.62
N CYS A 47 -17.71 8.95 4.49
CA CYS A 47 -16.99 10.09 3.94
C CYS A 47 -17.93 11.23 3.54
N ASN A 48 -19.08 10.91 2.94
CA ASN A 48 -20.10 11.88 2.57
C ASN A 48 -20.71 12.59 3.79
N ALA A 49 -20.92 11.85 4.89
CA ALA A 49 -21.43 12.39 6.14
C ALA A 49 -20.42 13.30 6.87
N THR A 50 -19.11 13.17 6.59
CA THR A 50 -18.04 13.91 7.28
C THR A 50 -17.47 15.09 6.52
N GLY A 51 -18.07 15.50 5.41
CA GLY A 51 -17.76 16.73 4.66
C GLY A 51 -17.01 16.51 3.35
N GLY A 52 -16.73 15.26 2.96
CA GLY A 52 -16.25 14.88 1.63
C GLY A 52 -17.39 14.70 0.63
N ARG A 53 -17.03 14.38 -0.61
CA ARG A 53 -17.91 13.79 -1.63
C ARG A 53 -17.24 12.54 -2.17
N ALA A 54 -17.75 11.37 -1.82
CA ALA A 54 -17.13 10.09 -2.12
C ALA A 54 -18.02 9.21 -2.99
N ILE A 55 -17.40 8.47 -3.91
CA ILE A 55 -18.00 7.38 -4.67
C ILE A 55 -17.21 6.08 -4.46
N ALA A 56 -17.91 4.96 -4.43
CA ALA A 56 -17.36 3.62 -4.41
C ALA A 56 -17.21 3.10 -5.84
N VAL A 57 -16.04 2.52 -6.15
CA VAL A 57 -15.76 1.90 -7.46
C VAL A 57 -15.09 0.54 -7.19
N PRO A 58 -15.86 -0.57 -7.17
CA PRO A 58 -15.29 -1.90 -7.05
C PRO A 58 -14.20 -2.12 -8.10
N THR A 59 -13.00 -2.51 -7.66
CA THR A 59 -11.82 -2.58 -8.54
C THR A 59 -10.84 -3.64 -8.04
N ASP A 60 -10.47 -4.57 -8.90
CA ASP A 60 -9.30 -5.41 -8.74
C ASP A 60 -8.11 -4.75 -9.48
N VAL A 61 -7.14 -4.25 -8.71
CA VAL A 61 -5.97 -3.55 -9.29
C VAL A 61 -5.07 -4.46 -10.13
N SER A 62 -5.16 -5.78 -10.00
CA SER A 62 -4.45 -6.72 -10.87
C SER A 62 -4.99 -6.73 -12.31
N LYS A 63 -6.17 -6.14 -12.54
CA LYS A 63 -6.85 -6.10 -13.83
C LYS A 63 -6.74 -4.70 -14.46
N ILE A 64 -5.88 -4.55 -15.45
CA ILE A 64 -5.61 -3.26 -16.11
C ILE A 64 -6.88 -2.55 -16.58
N ARG A 65 -7.87 -3.30 -17.10
CA ARG A 65 -9.14 -2.73 -17.58
C ARG A 65 -9.97 -2.10 -16.44
N GLU A 66 -9.92 -2.69 -15.25
CA GLU A 66 -10.64 -2.18 -14.09
C GLU A 66 -9.96 -0.90 -13.56
N VAL A 67 -8.62 -0.85 -13.54
CA VAL A 67 -7.88 0.36 -13.16
C VAL A 67 -8.10 1.49 -14.18
N GLN A 68 -8.17 1.17 -15.48
CA GLN A 68 -8.55 2.13 -16.50
C GLN A 68 -9.96 2.68 -16.29
N ALA A 69 -10.93 1.80 -16.02
CA ALA A 69 -12.31 2.19 -15.73
C ALA A 69 -12.41 3.04 -14.46
N LEU A 70 -11.62 2.73 -13.41
CA LEU A 70 -11.51 3.53 -12.20
C LEU A 70 -11.07 4.97 -12.50
N ALA A 71 -9.99 5.15 -13.28
CA ALA A 71 -9.51 6.47 -13.67
C ALA A 71 -10.56 7.23 -14.49
N GLN A 72 -11.18 6.56 -15.47
CA GLN A 72 -12.23 7.16 -16.28
C GLN A 72 -13.45 7.56 -15.44
N LYS A 73 -13.84 6.73 -14.46
CA LYS A 73 -14.95 7.05 -13.54
C LYS A 73 -14.64 8.27 -12.69
N ALA A 74 -13.40 8.42 -12.22
CA ALA A 74 -12.97 9.61 -11.47
C ALA A 74 -13.08 10.89 -12.31
N VAL A 75 -12.62 10.83 -13.58
CA VAL A 75 -12.70 11.97 -14.50
C VAL A 75 -14.15 12.30 -14.88
N ASN A 76 -14.96 11.28 -15.19
CA ASN A 76 -16.38 11.48 -15.55
C ASN A 76 -17.18 12.11 -14.40
N GLU A 77 -16.91 11.69 -13.15
CA GLU A 77 -17.67 12.17 -11.98
C GLU A 77 -17.20 13.55 -11.49
N PHE A 78 -15.87 13.78 -11.50
CA PHE A 78 -15.29 14.96 -10.86
C PHE A 78 -14.50 15.87 -11.80
N GLY A 79 -14.37 15.51 -13.07
CA GLY A 79 -13.71 16.28 -14.14
C GLY A 79 -12.18 16.25 -14.11
N ARG A 80 -11.56 15.57 -13.12
CA ARG A 80 -10.10 15.57 -12.94
C ARG A 80 -9.64 14.53 -11.92
N ILE A 81 -8.34 14.31 -11.86
CA ILE A 81 -7.65 13.64 -10.76
C ILE A 81 -6.51 14.56 -10.31
N ASP A 82 -6.40 14.83 -9.00
CA ASP A 82 -5.32 15.65 -8.42
C ASP A 82 -4.33 14.79 -7.64
N ILE A 83 -4.81 13.72 -7.02
CA ILE A 83 -3.99 12.84 -6.17
C ILE A 83 -4.41 11.40 -6.45
N TRP A 84 -3.41 10.53 -6.59
CA TRP A 84 -3.63 9.08 -6.70
C TRP A 84 -2.81 8.34 -5.67
N VAL A 85 -3.48 7.53 -4.84
CA VAL A 85 -2.84 6.70 -3.81
C VAL A 85 -2.92 5.24 -4.22
N ASN A 86 -1.79 4.63 -4.57
CA ASN A 86 -1.65 3.20 -4.77
C ASN A 86 -1.37 2.54 -3.41
N ASP A 87 -2.41 2.09 -2.70
CA ASP A 87 -2.31 1.42 -1.40
C ASP A 87 -2.71 -0.06 -1.44
N ALA A 88 -3.44 -0.50 -2.47
CA ALA A 88 -3.82 -1.91 -2.61
C ALA A 88 -2.59 -2.82 -2.58
N GLY A 89 -2.64 -3.84 -1.72
CA GLY A 89 -1.54 -4.78 -1.58
C GLY A 89 -1.93 -6.04 -0.81
N VAL A 90 -1.25 -7.13 -1.13
CA VAL A 90 -1.43 -8.46 -0.54
C VAL A 90 -0.08 -9.08 -0.21
N GLY A 91 -0.07 -10.15 0.59
CA GLY A 91 1.15 -10.89 0.91
C GLY A 91 0.93 -12.39 0.86
N ALA A 92 2.00 -13.14 0.56
CA ALA A 92 2.08 -14.59 0.74
C ALA A 92 3.35 -14.89 1.53
N LEU A 93 3.19 -15.56 2.68
CA LEU A 93 4.22 -15.86 3.64
C LEU A 93 4.52 -17.36 3.64
N GLY A 94 5.79 -17.71 3.54
CA GLY A 94 6.25 -19.11 3.58
C GLY A 94 7.62 -19.26 2.93
N MET A 95 8.20 -20.47 3.02
CA MET A 95 9.39 -20.79 2.25
C MET A 95 9.07 -20.69 0.75
N PHE A 96 10.01 -20.17 -0.02
CA PHE A 96 9.77 -19.81 -1.42
C PHE A 96 9.21 -20.96 -2.25
N ASP A 97 9.75 -22.14 -2.09
CA ASP A 97 9.35 -23.36 -2.82
C ASP A 97 8.10 -24.05 -2.25
N GLN A 98 7.60 -23.61 -1.08
CA GLN A 98 6.42 -24.14 -0.42
C GLN A 98 5.17 -23.27 -0.66
N VAL A 99 5.37 -21.99 -1.00
CA VAL A 99 4.27 -21.11 -1.43
C VAL A 99 3.87 -21.48 -2.87
N PRO A 100 2.58 -21.70 -3.17
CA PRO A 100 2.14 -21.99 -4.54
C PRO A 100 2.61 -20.92 -5.54
N LEU A 101 3.09 -21.35 -6.72
CA LEU A 101 3.58 -20.41 -7.74
C LEU A 101 2.53 -19.38 -8.15
N ALA A 102 1.26 -19.80 -8.23
CA ALA A 102 0.15 -18.89 -8.53
C ALA A 102 0.02 -17.74 -7.52
N ASP A 103 0.33 -18.02 -6.25
CA ASP A 103 0.25 -17.04 -5.17
C ASP A 103 1.41 -16.04 -5.25
N HIS A 104 2.62 -16.49 -5.61
CA HIS A 104 3.72 -15.58 -5.91
C HIS A 104 3.39 -14.64 -7.07
N ILE A 105 2.77 -15.17 -8.14
CA ILE A 105 2.35 -14.40 -9.31
C ILE A 105 1.29 -13.37 -8.88
N GLN A 106 0.26 -13.80 -8.12
CA GLN A 106 -0.81 -12.91 -7.66
C GLN A 106 -0.28 -11.76 -6.80
N VAL A 107 0.73 -12.00 -5.94
CA VAL A 107 1.39 -10.93 -5.16
C VAL A 107 2.03 -9.90 -6.11
N ILE A 108 2.73 -10.34 -7.15
CA ILE A 108 3.34 -9.44 -8.13
C ILE A 108 2.28 -8.67 -8.92
N GLU A 109 1.24 -9.35 -9.39
CA GLU A 109 0.14 -8.74 -10.15
C GLU A 109 -0.58 -7.66 -9.34
N THR A 110 -0.90 -7.93 -8.07
CA THR A 110 -1.58 -6.96 -7.22
C THR A 110 -0.67 -5.81 -6.82
N ASN A 111 0.51 -6.12 -6.24
CA ASN A 111 1.34 -5.12 -5.59
C ASN A 111 2.15 -4.27 -6.59
N LEU A 112 2.71 -4.91 -7.63
CA LEU A 112 3.59 -4.24 -8.57
C LEU A 112 2.85 -3.82 -9.85
N LEU A 113 2.21 -4.76 -10.54
CA LEU A 113 1.48 -4.42 -11.78
C LEU A 113 0.31 -3.50 -11.47
N GLY A 114 -0.44 -3.73 -10.39
CA GLY A 114 -1.51 -2.82 -9.95
C GLY A 114 -1.00 -1.40 -9.67
N THR A 115 0.19 -1.27 -9.05
CA THR A 115 0.84 0.05 -8.85
C THR A 115 1.30 0.65 -10.18
N ILE A 116 1.82 -0.15 -11.12
CA ILE A 116 2.19 0.32 -12.46
C ILE A 116 0.95 0.84 -13.20
N TYR A 117 -0.15 0.10 -13.22
CA TYR A 117 -1.39 0.50 -13.89
C TYR A 117 -1.96 1.80 -13.28
N GLY A 118 -2.07 1.88 -11.95
CA GLY A 118 -2.53 3.09 -11.27
C GLY A 118 -1.63 4.29 -11.55
N SER A 119 -0.31 4.10 -11.52
CA SER A 119 0.66 5.15 -11.84
C SER A 119 0.54 5.62 -13.29
N TYR A 120 0.36 4.70 -14.25
CA TYR A 120 0.20 5.01 -15.66
C TYR A 120 -1.01 5.91 -15.93
N PHE A 121 -2.19 5.51 -15.44
CA PHE A 121 -3.41 6.29 -15.63
C PHE A 121 -3.39 7.61 -14.85
N ALA A 122 -2.85 7.63 -13.62
CA ALA A 122 -2.68 8.85 -12.87
C ALA A 122 -1.78 9.87 -13.59
N LEU A 123 -0.61 9.41 -14.06
CA LEU A 123 0.35 10.28 -14.77
C LEU A 123 -0.20 10.79 -16.09
N THR A 124 -1.01 10.00 -16.82
CA THR A 124 -1.69 10.45 -18.03
C THR A 124 -2.59 11.66 -17.73
N GLU A 125 -3.40 11.59 -16.67
CA GLU A 125 -4.27 12.69 -16.24
C GLU A 125 -3.47 13.89 -15.70
N PHE A 126 -2.40 13.64 -14.95
CA PHE A 126 -1.55 14.70 -14.40
C PHE A 126 -0.80 15.46 -15.49
N ARG A 127 -0.32 14.77 -16.54
CA ARG A 127 0.36 15.41 -17.68
C ARG A 127 -0.56 16.35 -18.45
N ALA A 128 -1.81 15.97 -18.68
CA ALA A 128 -2.78 16.82 -19.35
C ALA A 128 -3.05 18.14 -18.60
N ARG A 129 -2.71 18.20 -17.31
CA ARG A 129 -2.93 19.33 -16.41
C ARG A 129 -1.65 19.95 -15.85
N GLU A 130 -0.51 19.38 -16.18
CA GLU A 130 0.80 19.72 -15.63
C GLU A 130 0.87 19.75 -14.09
N SER A 131 0.00 19.00 -13.42
CA SER A 131 -0.12 19.00 -11.96
C SER A 131 -0.73 17.72 -11.42
N GLY A 132 -0.12 17.17 -10.36
CA GLY A 132 -0.65 16.01 -9.65
C GLY A 132 0.34 15.41 -8.64
N VAL A 133 -0.20 14.62 -7.71
CA VAL A 133 0.59 13.89 -6.70
C VAL A 133 0.26 12.40 -6.76
N LEU A 134 1.25 11.60 -7.12
CA LEU A 134 1.20 10.15 -7.08
C LEU A 134 1.84 9.66 -5.78
N ILE A 135 1.11 8.87 -4.98
CA ILE A 135 1.61 8.31 -3.72
C ILE A 135 1.57 6.79 -3.81
N ASN A 136 2.74 6.15 -3.83
CA ASN A 136 2.88 4.70 -3.89
C ASN A 136 3.23 4.13 -2.52
N ILE A 137 2.43 3.20 -2.01
CA ILE A 137 2.70 2.53 -0.75
C ILE A 137 3.55 1.27 -1.01
N ALA A 138 4.83 1.42 -0.74
CA ALA A 138 5.80 0.33 -0.76
C ALA A 138 5.86 -0.40 0.60
N SER A 139 7.04 -0.65 1.13
CA SER A 139 7.33 -1.22 2.45
C SER A 139 8.81 -0.99 2.78
N ALA A 140 9.19 -1.05 4.04
CA ALA A 140 10.59 -1.19 4.44
C ALA A 140 11.23 -2.47 3.84
N LEU A 141 10.42 -3.50 3.58
CA LEU A 141 10.86 -4.70 2.83
C LEU A 141 11.13 -4.43 1.33
N GLY A 142 10.91 -3.22 0.84
CA GLY A 142 11.38 -2.72 -0.45
C GLY A 142 12.81 -2.13 -0.41
N LYS A 143 13.47 -2.13 0.74
CA LYS A 143 14.88 -1.71 0.94
C LYS A 143 15.70 -2.78 1.66
N ILE A 144 15.09 -3.57 2.53
CA ILE A 144 15.75 -4.63 3.32
C ILE A 144 14.88 -5.88 3.24
N PRO A 145 15.34 -6.98 2.61
CA PRO A 145 14.56 -8.20 2.49
C PRO A 145 14.43 -8.93 3.83
N ALA A 146 13.41 -9.79 3.94
CA ALA A 146 13.24 -10.71 5.05
C ALA A 146 12.89 -12.11 4.53
N PRO A 147 13.29 -13.20 5.19
CA PRO A 147 12.87 -14.55 4.83
C PRO A 147 11.34 -14.69 4.94
N TYR A 148 10.79 -15.63 4.22
CA TYR A 148 9.34 -15.90 4.12
C TYR A 148 8.51 -14.85 3.40
N TYR A 149 9.08 -13.75 2.89
CA TYR A 149 8.42 -12.66 2.18
C TYR A 149 8.91 -12.48 0.74
N ALA A 150 9.42 -13.52 0.06
CA ALA A 150 10.15 -13.38 -1.19
C ALA A 150 9.42 -12.58 -2.28
N SER A 151 8.21 -12.99 -2.69
CA SER A 151 7.43 -12.27 -3.71
C SER A 151 6.95 -10.90 -3.22
N TYR A 152 6.59 -10.79 -1.94
CA TYR A 152 6.23 -9.51 -1.35
C TYR A 152 7.40 -8.52 -1.40
N ALA A 153 8.58 -8.93 -0.92
CA ALA A 153 9.78 -8.09 -0.98
C ALA A 153 10.10 -7.69 -2.43
N ALA A 154 10.14 -8.65 -3.36
CA ALA A 154 10.37 -8.38 -4.78
C ALA A 154 9.40 -7.34 -5.33
N SER A 155 8.08 -7.46 -5.03
CA SER A 155 7.08 -6.50 -5.45
C SER A 155 7.33 -5.10 -4.88
N LYS A 156 7.72 -4.99 -3.60
CA LYS A 156 7.94 -3.70 -2.92
C LYS A 156 9.26 -3.04 -3.34
N TYR A 157 10.32 -3.81 -3.65
CA TYR A 157 11.51 -3.30 -4.33
C TYR A 157 11.14 -2.73 -5.71
N GLY A 158 10.29 -3.44 -6.48
CA GLY A 158 9.80 -2.97 -7.76
C GLY A 158 9.07 -1.63 -7.66
N VAL A 159 8.20 -1.46 -6.65
CA VAL A 159 7.48 -0.19 -6.40
C VAL A 159 8.44 0.95 -6.06
N VAL A 160 9.48 0.69 -5.27
CA VAL A 160 10.52 1.71 -4.96
C VAL A 160 11.27 2.11 -6.22
N GLY A 161 11.73 1.13 -7.01
CA GLY A 161 12.43 1.37 -8.27
C GLY A 161 11.58 2.12 -9.29
N LEU A 162 10.30 1.73 -9.42
CA LEU A 162 9.32 2.42 -10.28
C LEU A 162 9.19 3.91 -9.92
N GLY A 163 8.98 4.21 -8.63
CA GLY A 163 8.87 5.59 -8.17
C GLY A 163 10.13 6.41 -8.47
N ALA A 164 11.32 5.84 -8.21
CA ALA A 164 12.59 6.49 -8.47
C ALA A 164 12.82 6.77 -9.97
N ALA A 165 12.50 5.82 -10.85
CA ALA A 165 12.62 5.99 -12.30
C ALA A 165 11.70 7.09 -12.83
N ILE A 166 10.41 7.08 -12.44
CA ILE A 166 9.45 8.10 -12.87
C ILE A 166 9.90 9.51 -12.40
N ARG A 167 10.41 9.65 -11.18
CA ARG A 167 10.94 10.95 -10.70
C ARG A 167 12.09 11.45 -11.55
N GLN A 168 12.99 10.56 -11.99
CA GLN A 168 14.09 10.95 -12.88
C GLN A 168 13.56 11.41 -14.23
N GLU A 169 12.63 10.69 -14.84
CA GLU A 169 11.98 11.10 -16.11
C GLU A 169 11.33 12.49 -15.99
N LEU A 170 10.59 12.75 -14.90
CA LEU A 170 9.96 14.06 -14.67
C LEU A 170 10.99 15.19 -14.56
N ARG A 171 12.11 14.95 -13.85
CA ARG A 171 13.20 15.93 -13.70
C ARG A 171 13.89 16.23 -15.02
N GLU A 172 14.27 15.20 -15.79
CA GLU A 172 14.93 15.38 -17.10
C GLU A 172 14.04 16.13 -18.09
N ASN A 173 12.72 15.90 -18.03
CA ASN A 173 11.74 16.61 -18.85
C ASN A 173 11.27 17.95 -18.25
N LYS A 174 11.86 18.42 -17.15
CA LYS A 174 11.56 19.69 -16.47
C LYS A 174 10.09 19.84 -16.04
N ILE A 175 9.45 18.72 -15.71
CA ILE A 175 8.05 18.67 -15.25
C ILE A 175 8.05 18.85 -13.73
N THR A 176 7.76 20.05 -13.26
CA THR A 176 7.88 20.43 -11.84
C THR A 176 6.55 20.37 -11.08
N GLY A 177 5.43 20.34 -11.77
CA GLY A 177 4.10 20.32 -11.14
C GLY A 177 3.55 18.91 -10.83
N ILE A 178 4.29 17.85 -11.22
CA ILE A 178 3.91 16.46 -10.96
C ILE A 178 4.92 15.84 -9.98
N HIS A 179 4.41 15.28 -8.89
CA HIS A 179 5.21 14.69 -7.83
C HIS A 179 4.91 13.20 -7.66
N VAL A 180 5.95 12.41 -7.39
CA VAL A 180 5.83 10.97 -7.13
C VAL A 180 6.47 10.65 -5.80
N CYS A 181 5.64 10.28 -4.82
CA CYS A 181 6.04 9.97 -3.46
C CYS A 181 6.02 8.45 -3.24
N THR A 182 7.05 7.91 -2.61
CA THR A 182 7.12 6.50 -2.22
C THR A 182 7.14 6.40 -0.70
N VAL A 183 6.09 5.83 -0.12
CA VAL A 183 5.98 5.61 1.33
C VAL A 183 6.41 4.19 1.64
N MET A 184 7.32 4.02 2.59
CA MET A 184 7.86 2.73 3.01
C MET A 184 7.54 2.48 4.49
N PRO A 185 6.36 1.93 4.82
CA PRO A 185 6.03 1.58 6.20
C PRO A 185 6.91 0.46 6.74
N MET A 186 7.27 0.54 8.02
CA MET A 186 7.68 -0.61 8.83
C MET A 186 6.47 -1.50 9.12
N ALA A 187 6.63 -2.50 10.01
CA ALA A 187 5.51 -3.28 10.48
C ALA A 187 4.50 -2.38 11.20
N MET A 188 3.30 -2.28 10.64
CA MET A 188 2.19 -1.49 11.15
C MET A 188 1.05 -2.39 11.60
N ASP A 189 0.36 -2.03 12.66
CA ASP A 189 -0.81 -2.76 13.18
C ASP A 189 -2.02 -2.56 12.27
N THR A 190 -1.99 -3.21 11.11
CA THR A 190 -3.08 -3.23 10.13
C THR A 190 -3.61 -4.65 9.95
N PRO A 191 -4.79 -4.83 9.31
CA PRO A 191 -5.31 -6.14 8.95
C PRO A 191 -4.47 -6.92 7.91
N PHE A 192 -3.34 -6.40 7.45
CA PHE A 192 -2.48 -7.06 6.47
C PHE A 192 -2.15 -8.51 6.86
N PHE A 193 -1.87 -8.76 8.15
CA PHE A 193 -1.51 -10.10 8.64
C PHE A 193 -2.73 -11.05 8.72
N ASP A 194 -3.96 -10.53 8.74
CA ASP A 194 -5.18 -11.33 8.63
C ASP A 194 -5.51 -11.68 7.19
N HIS A 195 -5.06 -10.83 6.25
CA HIS A 195 -5.31 -10.96 4.82
C HIS A 195 -4.24 -11.75 4.08
N ALA A 196 -3.01 -11.79 4.60
CA ALA A 196 -1.90 -12.46 3.92
C ALA A 196 -2.13 -13.96 3.83
N ALA A 197 -1.83 -14.54 2.68
CA ALA A 197 -1.72 -16.00 2.55
C ALA A 197 -0.57 -16.50 3.42
N ASN A 198 -0.77 -17.60 4.11
CA ASN A 198 0.17 -18.12 5.10
C ASN A 198 0.47 -19.62 4.89
N TYR A 199 1.69 -19.91 4.55
CA TYR A 199 2.23 -21.26 4.33
C TYR A 199 3.38 -21.59 5.30
N THR A 200 3.51 -20.81 6.39
CA THR A 200 4.58 -21.04 7.39
C THR A 200 4.27 -22.18 8.35
N GLY A 201 3.00 -22.60 8.46
CA GLY A 201 2.56 -23.55 9.49
C GLY A 201 2.42 -22.94 10.89
N HIS A 202 2.57 -21.62 11.02
CA HIS A 202 2.45 -20.86 12.26
C HIS A 202 1.58 -19.62 12.05
N GLU A 203 1.04 -19.05 13.13
CA GLU A 203 0.29 -17.81 13.04
C GLU A 203 1.13 -16.67 12.46
N THR A 204 0.50 -15.83 11.62
CA THR A 204 1.16 -14.64 11.07
C THR A 204 1.41 -13.61 12.16
N ALA A 205 2.64 -13.18 12.31
CA ALA A 205 3.04 -12.18 13.27
C ALA A 205 3.84 -11.04 12.61
N PRO A 206 3.69 -9.78 13.05
CA PRO A 206 4.52 -8.70 12.57
C PRO A 206 5.97 -8.84 13.03
N ILE A 207 6.92 -8.44 12.20
CA ILE A 207 8.34 -8.31 12.61
C ILE A 207 8.46 -7.08 13.50
N PRO A 208 8.87 -7.20 14.76
CA PRO A 208 8.97 -6.05 15.67
C PRO A 208 9.98 -4.99 15.20
N PRO A 209 9.80 -3.72 15.57
CA PRO A 209 8.71 -3.15 16.36
C PRO A 209 7.44 -2.88 15.55
N LEU A 210 6.26 -3.03 16.20
CA LEU A 210 4.95 -2.78 15.61
C LEU A 210 4.49 -1.33 15.86
N TYR A 211 4.17 -0.60 14.81
CA TYR A 211 3.78 0.82 14.87
C TYR A 211 2.28 1.02 14.64
N ASP A 212 1.76 2.18 15.10
CA ASP A 212 0.39 2.61 14.82
C ASP A 212 0.23 2.99 13.35
N PRO A 213 -0.73 2.41 12.62
CA PRO A 213 -1.01 2.72 11.22
C PRO A 213 -1.38 4.19 10.98
N GLN A 214 -1.85 4.90 12.01
CA GLN A 214 -2.17 6.32 11.91
C GLN A 214 -0.96 7.17 11.47
N ARG A 215 0.26 6.71 11.73
CA ARG A 215 1.49 7.38 11.25
C ARG A 215 1.57 7.39 9.72
N VAL A 216 1.21 6.28 9.07
CA VAL A 216 1.19 6.17 7.61
C VAL A 216 0.02 6.95 7.03
N VAL A 217 -1.16 6.86 7.65
CA VAL A 217 -2.35 7.62 7.27
C VAL A 217 -2.06 9.14 7.28
N ASN A 218 -1.40 9.64 8.33
CA ASN A 218 -1.01 11.05 8.42
C ASN A 218 -0.02 11.42 7.31
N MET A 219 1.00 10.58 7.10
CA MET A 219 2.02 10.79 6.05
C MET A 219 1.39 10.86 4.65
N ILE A 220 0.43 9.99 4.31
CA ILE A 220 -0.27 10.04 3.01
C ILE A 220 -0.93 11.40 2.80
N VAL A 221 -1.59 11.94 3.83
CA VAL A 221 -2.29 13.24 3.72
C VAL A 221 -1.30 14.40 3.70
N GLU A 222 -0.19 14.33 4.44
CA GLU A 222 0.90 15.31 4.42
C GLU A 222 1.56 15.38 3.04
N LEU A 223 1.89 14.22 2.45
CA LEU A 223 2.48 14.14 1.10
C LEU A 223 1.56 14.66 -0.01
N ALA A 224 0.26 14.62 0.18
CA ALA A 224 -0.70 15.21 -0.74
C ALA A 224 -0.69 16.76 -0.72
N ILE A 225 -0.07 17.37 0.30
CA ILE A 225 0.04 18.82 0.48
C ILE A 225 1.47 19.29 0.22
N ASP A 226 2.44 18.59 0.82
CA ASP A 226 3.87 18.85 0.72
C ASP A 226 4.60 17.57 0.30
N PRO A 227 4.75 17.33 -1.02
CA PRO A 227 5.31 16.10 -1.56
C PRO A 227 6.79 15.92 -1.23
N ILE A 228 7.18 14.74 -0.77
CA ILE A 228 8.57 14.30 -0.62
C ILE A 228 8.79 13.02 -1.42
N ASP A 229 9.94 12.86 -2.03
CA ASP A 229 10.26 11.76 -2.95
C ASP A 229 10.13 10.38 -2.31
N GLU A 230 10.74 10.17 -1.14
CA GLU A 230 10.75 8.89 -0.42
C GLU A 230 10.67 9.13 1.09
N VAL A 231 9.85 8.33 1.77
CA VAL A 231 9.74 8.40 3.22
C VAL A 231 9.59 7.00 3.83
N ILE A 232 10.46 6.68 4.80
CA ILE A 232 10.33 5.49 5.64
C ILE A 232 9.55 5.89 6.89
N VAL A 233 8.42 5.23 7.14
CA VAL A 233 7.59 5.47 8.32
C VAL A 233 7.89 4.43 9.40
N GLY A 234 8.56 4.87 10.45
CA GLY A 234 9.07 4.07 11.56
C GLY A 234 10.57 4.29 11.76
N ALA A 235 10.96 4.71 12.98
CA ALA A 235 12.34 5.09 13.28
C ALA A 235 13.34 3.95 13.06
N ALA A 236 12.99 2.73 13.48
CA ALA A 236 13.86 1.56 13.30
C ALA A 236 14.16 1.28 11.81
N GLY A 237 13.19 1.48 10.91
CA GLY A 237 13.39 1.27 9.48
C GLY A 237 14.33 2.30 8.85
N LYS A 238 14.29 3.55 9.31
CA LYS A 238 15.22 4.58 8.84
C LYS A 238 16.66 4.20 9.17
N VAL A 239 16.92 3.82 10.43
CA VAL A 239 18.24 3.41 10.90
C VAL A 239 18.70 2.15 10.15
N ALA A 240 17.85 1.12 10.07
CA ALA A 240 18.19 -0.13 9.40
C ALA A 240 18.47 0.06 7.90
N SER A 241 17.71 0.91 7.21
CA SER A 241 17.93 1.19 5.78
C SER A 241 19.28 1.89 5.52
N VAL A 242 19.68 2.82 6.38
CA VAL A 242 20.99 3.45 6.28
C VAL A 242 22.09 2.42 6.59
N ALA A 243 21.96 1.65 7.67
CA ALA A 243 22.94 0.64 8.05
C ALA A 243 23.10 -0.46 6.97
N HIS A 244 22.00 -0.84 6.29
CA HIS A 244 22.01 -1.83 5.21
C HIS A 244 22.86 -1.38 4.01
N GLN A 245 22.97 -0.09 3.73
CA GLN A 245 23.84 0.41 2.65
C GLN A 245 25.33 0.18 2.93
N PHE A 246 25.73 0.13 4.19
CA PHE A 246 27.14 -0.03 4.59
C PHE A 246 27.49 -1.47 4.99
N ALA A 247 26.52 -2.22 5.54
CA ALA A 247 26.73 -3.56 6.06
C ALA A 247 25.53 -4.49 5.73
N PRO A 248 25.24 -4.77 4.43
CA PRO A 248 24.03 -5.50 4.03
C PRO A 248 23.95 -6.88 4.68
N GLY A 249 25.00 -7.68 4.65
CA GLY A 249 24.99 -9.04 5.22
C GLY A 249 24.73 -9.09 6.73
N ALA A 250 25.18 -8.08 7.49
CA ALA A 250 24.91 -8.02 8.92
C ALA A 250 23.44 -7.70 9.21
N ILE A 251 22.87 -6.75 8.47
CA ILE A 251 21.46 -6.35 8.63
C ILE A 251 20.53 -7.45 8.14
N GLU A 252 20.82 -8.09 7.03
CA GLU A 252 20.07 -9.24 6.51
C GLU A 252 20.09 -10.42 7.48
N SER A 253 21.25 -10.74 8.07
CA SER A 253 21.38 -11.76 9.10
C SER A 253 20.57 -11.43 10.36
N PHE A 254 20.56 -10.16 10.76
CA PHE A 254 19.72 -9.69 11.87
C PHE A 254 18.24 -9.84 11.54
N MET A 255 17.81 -9.38 10.37
CA MET A 255 16.42 -9.50 9.91
C MET A 255 15.98 -10.95 9.80
N ALA A 256 16.84 -11.83 9.28
CA ALA A 256 16.56 -13.25 9.18
C ALA A 256 16.30 -13.88 10.57
N ARG A 257 17.15 -13.59 11.54
CA ARG A 257 16.98 -14.09 12.92
C ARG A 257 15.71 -13.54 13.59
N GLN A 258 15.41 -12.25 13.41
CA GLN A 258 14.21 -11.63 13.97
C GLN A 258 12.93 -12.22 13.35
N THR A 259 12.92 -12.43 12.05
CA THR A 259 11.78 -13.01 11.34
C THR A 259 11.59 -14.47 11.77
N GLN A 260 12.65 -15.28 11.78
CA GLN A 260 12.62 -16.67 12.23
C GLN A 260 12.03 -16.75 13.65
N LYS A 261 12.54 -15.93 14.56
CA LYS A 261 12.11 -15.92 15.95
C LYS A 261 10.65 -15.48 16.14
N SER A 262 10.20 -14.46 15.40
CA SER A 262 8.84 -13.93 15.58
C SER A 262 7.79 -14.77 14.88
N GLN A 263 8.09 -15.34 13.70
CA GLN A 263 7.09 -15.99 12.86
C GLN A 263 7.11 -17.52 12.91
N ILE A 264 8.18 -18.13 13.40
CA ILE A 264 8.30 -19.59 13.50
C ILE A 264 8.45 -20.03 14.94
N GLU A 265 9.51 -19.56 15.64
CA GLU A 265 9.84 -20.11 16.96
C GLU A 265 8.84 -19.69 18.06
N ARG A 266 8.29 -18.48 18.00
CA ARG A 266 7.40 -17.92 19.02
C ARG A 266 5.93 -17.91 18.63
N ALA A 267 5.63 -18.06 17.33
CA ALA A 267 4.26 -18.06 16.85
C ALA A 267 3.61 -19.43 17.08
N PRO A 268 2.35 -19.47 17.52
CA PRO A 268 1.59 -20.71 17.65
C PRO A 268 1.49 -21.42 16.29
N VAL A 269 1.35 -22.75 16.32
CA VAL A 269 1.09 -23.56 15.11
C VAL A 269 -0.28 -23.18 14.56
N ALA A 270 -0.36 -22.98 13.24
CA ALA A 270 -1.59 -22.65 12.54
C ALA A 270 -1.65 -23.38 11.17
N PRO A 271 -2.86 -23.69 10.68
CA PRO A 271 -3.01 -24.28 9.35
C PRO A 271 -2.61 -23.31 8.24
N PHE A 272 -2.34 -23.87 7.07
CA PHE A 272 -2.15 -23.07 5.85
C PHE A 272 -3.44 -22.35 5.49
N PHE A 273 -3.29 -21.11 5.03
CA PHE A 273 -4.42 -20.23 4.74
C PHE A 273 -4.11 -19.37 3.50
N ALA A 274 -4.99 -19.42 2.49
CA ALA A 274 -4.81 -18.66 1.25
C ALA A 274 -5.07 -17.14 1.40
N GLY A 275 -5.62 -16.72 2.52
CA GLY A 275 -5.88 -15.31 2.81
C GLY A 275 -6.86 -14.66 1.84
N ALA A 276 -6.67 -13.36 1.67
CA ALA A 276 -7.41 -12.53 0.73
C ALA A 276 -6.69 -12.39 -0.63
N LEU A 277 -5.81 -13.33 -0.99
CA LEU A 277 -4.93 -13.19 -2.14
C LEU A 277 -5.73 -13.17 -3.46
N HIS A 278 -6.51 -14.20 -3.70
CA HIS A 278 -7.33 -14.34 -4.91
C HIS A 278 -8.73 -13.77 -4.70
N GLU A 279 -9.39 -14.12 -3.61
CA GLU A 279 -10.74 -13.68 -3.27
C GLU A 279 -10.74 -12.81 -2.00
N PRO A 280 -11.57 -11.77 -1.92
CA PRO A 280 -11.66 -10.97 -0.71
C PRO A 280 -12.28 -11.76 0.43
N ILE A 281 -11.79 -11.55 1.66
CA ILE A 281 -12.38 -12.14 2.88
C ILE A 281 -13.10 -11.06 3.69
N ALA A 282 -14.07 -11.46 4.50
CA ALA A 282 -14.87 -10.55 5.32
C ALA A 282 -14.08 -9.93 6.49
N ALA A 283 -13.11 -10.67 7.03
CA ALA A 283 -12.30 -10.21 8.16
C ALA A 283 -11.44 -8.98 7.84
N GLY A 284 -11.01 -8.25 8.86
CA GLY A 284 -10.04 -7.16 8.72
C GLY A 284 -10.57 -5.96 7.93
N ALA A 285 -11.71 -5.41 8.34
CA ALA A 285 -12.31 -4.23 7.71
C ALA A 285 -11.84 -2.89 8.33
N GLU A 286 -11.10 -2.92 9.43
CA GLU A 286 -10.72 -1.72 10.16
C GLU A 286 -9.37 -1.13 9.72
N VAL A 287 -9.02 0.05 10.26
CA VAL A 287 -7.71 0.68 10.04
C VAL A 287 -6.63 -0.07 10.83
N ARG A 288 -6.95 -0.48 12.06
CA ARG A 288 -6.06 -1.21 12.96
C ARG A 288 -6.35 -2.70 12.94
N GLY A 289 -5.29 -3.50 13.06
CA GLY A 289 -5.38 -4.96 13.17
C GLY A 289 -5.60 -5.48 14.60
N GLY A 290 -5.50 -4.60 15.61
CA GLY A 290 -5.74 -4.96 17.01
C GLY A 290 -4.63 -5.80 17.67
N ARG A 291 -3.45 -5.86 17.07
CA ARG A 291 -2.29 -6.63 17.58
C ARG A 291 -1.41 -5.82 18.53
N ARG A 292 -1.60 -4.53 18.57
CA ARG A 292 -0.87 -3.63 19.43
C ARG A 292 -1.66 -3.45 20.73
N SER A 293 -1.07 -3.81 21.89
CA SER A 293 -1.57 -3.37 23.19
C SER A 293 -1.48 -1.84 23.27
N GLU A 294 -2.54 -1.19 23.68
CA GLU A 294 -2.60 0.26 23.89
C GLU A 294 -1.53 0.76 24.86
#